data_86a93210c1a700721fa362cd42c253b0
#
_entry.id   86a93210c1a700721fa362cd42c253b0
#
_cell.length_a   1.000
_cell.length_b   1.000
_cell.length_c   1.000
_cell.angle_alpha   90.00
_cell.angle_beta   90.00
_cell.angle_gamma   90.00
#
_symmetry.space_group_name_H-M   'P 1'
#
loop_
_entity.id
_entity.type
_entity.pdbx_description
1 polymer ?
#
loop_
_entity_poly.entity_id
_entity_poly.type
_entity_poly.pdbx_seq_one_letter_code
_entity_poly.pdbx_strand_id
1 'polypeptide(L)'
;MVVRVNSPRKSIHTVLERVGVYGFGGGSQKRRKYDVQEEDDTMEMVQIGAERTKNVLILMSDTGGGHRASAEAIRDAFNLEFGDEYRVFVKDVWKEFTGWPLNNMEQQYKFFINHVQLWKFAFHGTSPRWIHSVYLAAIAAYYAKEVEAGLMEYKPDIIISVHPLMQHIPLLVLKWQGLQKKVIFVTVITDLNSCHRTWFHPGVNRLYCPSEEVAKRALLDGLDESQTCVFGLPIRPSFCRAVLSKNELRLELELDPTLPAVLLMGGGEGMGPVKKTAEALEEALFDKEHGRPIGQMVVICGRNEALAASLRELEWDIPIKVKGFEKQMEKWMAACDCIITKAGPGTIAEALIRGLPIILNDYIPGQEKGNVPYVVENGAGVFTRSPKETAKIVADWFSTKTNELKTMSENALKLAQPNAVFDIVKDIHDLASQRGPLADIPYMFTSSFSSLI
;
A
#
# COMPACT_ATOMS: atom_id res chain seq x y z
N MET A 1 -5.16 10.53 40.34
CA MET A 1 -5.67 10.02 41.62
C MET A 1 -6.46 8.76 41.28
N VAL A 2 -5.82 7.60 41.42
CA VAL A 2 -6.41 6.31 41.03
C VAL A 2 -7.09 5.71 42.23
N VAL A 3 -8.41 5.56 42.21
CA VAL A 3 -9.18 4.85 43.22
C VAL A 3 -9.42 3.43 42.71
N ARG A 4 -8.72 2.45 43.30
CA ARG A 4 -9.05 1.03 43.19
C ARG A 4 -10.28 0.75 44.08
N VAL A 5 -11.35 0.26 43.47
CA VAL A 5 -12.47 -0.35 44.21
C VAL A 5 -12.40 -1.87 43.97
N ASN A 6 -12.04 -2.58 45.03
CA ASN A 6 -12.21 -4.03 45.13
C ASN A 6 -13.67 -4.33 45.48
N SER A 7 -14.31 -5.17 44.69
CA SER A 7 -15.61 -5.76 45.06
C SER A 7 -15.56 -7.27 44.81
N PRO A 8 -16.04 -8.10 45.78
CA PRO A 8 -15.88 -9.55 45.75
C PRO A 8 -16.92 -10.22 44.86
N ARG A 9 -16.46 -11.15 44.03
CA ARG A 9 -17.28 -12.09 43.25
C ARG A 9 -18.18 -12.89 44.20
N LYS A 10 -19.52 -12.69 44.14
CA LYS A 10 -20.50 -13.65 44.62
C LYS A 10 -21.03 -14.49 43.47
N SER A 11 -20.89 -15.80 43.61
CA SER A 11 -21.31 -16.85 42.68
C SER A 11 -22.83 -16.79 42.43
N ILE A 12 -23.24 -16.92 41.17
CA ILE A 12 -24.62 -16.93 40.67
C ILE A 12 -25.41 -18.19 41.09
N HIS A 13 -24.80 -19.12 41.81
CA HIS A 13 -25.44 -20.36 42.21
C HIS A 13 -26.43 -20.22 43.37
N THR A 14 -26.58 -19.07 44.03
CA THR A 14 -27.37 -18.92 45.25
C THR A 14 -28.78 -18.32 45.01
N VAL A 15 -29.17 -18.02 43.78
CA VAL A 15 -30.46 -17.37 43.50
C VAL A 15 -31.52 -18.32 42.94
N LEU A 16 -31.18 -19.55 42.57
CA LEU A 16 -32.12 -20.52 42.00
C LEU A 16 -32.78 -21.50 42.99
N GLU A 17 -32.44 -21.44 44.27
CA GLU A 17 -33.04 -22.31 45.32
C GLU A 17 -34.30 -21.79 46.01
N ARG A 18 -34.92 -20.70 45.56
CA ARG A 18 -36.09 -20.10 46.25
C ARG A 18 -37.39 -20.09 45.46
N VAL A 19 -37.52 -20.86 44.37
CA VAL A 19 -38.84 -21.07 43.74
C VAL A 19 -39.08 -22.57 43.64
N GLY A 20 -39.70 -23.11 44.68
CA GLY A 20 -40.19 -24.47 44.65
C GLY A 20 -41.41 -24.59 43.76
N VAL A 21 -41.39 -25.54 42.81
CA VAL A 21 -42.61 -26.11 42.20
C VAL A 21 -42.47 -27.63 42.25
N TYR A 22 -43.39 -28.21 43.01
CA TYR A 22 -43.66 -29.65 43.10
C TYR A 22 -44.29 -30.17 41.82
N GLY A 23 -44.00 -31.47 41.45
CA GLY A 23 -44.93 -32.18 40.63
C GLY A 23 -44.41 -33.39 39.87
N PHE A 24 -44.52 -34.56 40.49
CA PHE A 24 -44.90 -35.90 39.97
C PHE A 24 -44.39 -36.51 38.65
N GLY A 25 -43.70 -37.60 38.76
CA GLY A 25 -44.24 -38.94 38.30
C GLY A 25 -43.69 -39.53 37.01
N GLY A 26 -42.82 -40.51 37.15
CA GLY A 26 -42.81 -41.79 36.48
C GLY A 26 -42.72 -41.90 34.95
N GLY A 27 -41.67 -42.59 34.47
CA GLY A 27 -41.68 -43.15 33.11
C GLY A 27 -40.27 -43.35 32.48
N SER A 28 -39.78 -44.58 32.66
CA SER A 28 -38.56 -45.09 32.00
C SER A 28 -38.73 -45.11 30.49
N GLN A 29 -37.90 -44.38 29.76
CA GLN A 29 -37.55 -44.67 28.38
C GLN A 29 -36.12 -44.23 28.03
N LYS A 30 -35.42 -45.16 27.33
CA LYS A 30 -34.03 -45.02 26.86
C LYS A 30 -33.84 -43.75 26.03
N ARG A 31 -33.00 -42.83 26.52
CA ARG A 31 -32.55 -41.69 25.74
C ARG A 31 -31.26 -42.04 24.98
N ARG A 32 -31.32 -41.95 23.63
CA ARG A 32 -30.18 -41.78 22.78
C ARG A 32 -29.49 -40.48 23.12
N LYS A 33 -28.18 -40.53 23.34
CA LYS A 33 -27.32 -39.34 23.43
C LYS A 33 -27.29 -38.70 22.05
N TYR A 34 -27.83 -37.53 21.92
CA TYR A 34 -27.44 -36.56 20.88
C TYR A 34 -26.45 -35.64 21.53
N ASP A 35 -25.23 -35.60 21.03
CA ASP A 35 -24.26 -34.53 21.32
C ASP A 35 -24.83 -33.25 20.71
N VAL A 36 -25.37 -32.40 21.60
CA VAL A 36 -25.66 -31.02 21.26
C VAL A 36 -24.33 -30.28 21.41
N GLN A 37 -23.73 -29.88 20.29
CA GLN A 37 -22.73 -28.82 20.28
C GLN A 37 -23.43 -27.57 20.82
N GLU A 38 -23.00 -27.09 22.00
CA GLU A 38 -23.31 -25.76 22.49
C GLU A 38 -22.65 -24.78 21.50
N GLU A 39 -23.46 -24.18 20.62
CA GLU A 39 -23.11 -22.95 19.95
C GLU A 39 -22.96 -21.90 21.05
N ASP A 40 -21.75 -21.44 21.25
CA ASP A 40 -21.38 -20.34 22.14
C ASP A 40 -21.93 -19.03 21.54
N ASP A 41 -23.26 -18.81 21.71
CA ASP A 41 -23.90 -17.52 21.48
C ASP A 41 -23.44 -16.57 22.59
N THR A 42 -22.19 -16.08 22.47
CA THR A 42 -21.76 -14.91 23.21
C THR A 42 -22.58 -13.71 22.72
N MET A 43 -23.69 -13.44 23.42
CA MET A 43 -24.31 -12.12 23.36
C MET A 43 -23.25 -11.08 23.77
N GLU A 44 -22.69 -10.40 22.78
CA GLU A 44 -21.93 -9.17 23.04
C GLU A 44 -22.88 -8.21 23.74
N MET A 45 -22.68 -8.04 25.06
CA MET A 45 -23.35 -6.96 25.79
C MET A 45 -22.90 -5.64 25.21
N VAL A 46 -23.77 -4.99 24.46
CA VAL A 46 -23.58 -3.62 23.99
C VAL A 46 -23.49 -2.74 25.24
N GLN A 47 -22.27 -2.31 25.57
CA GLN A 47 -22.09 -1.25 26.57
C GLN A 47 -22.68 0.03 25.97
N ILE A 48 -23.79 0.47 26.52
CA ILE A 48 -24.42 1.76 26.17
C ILE A 48 -23.41 2.86 26.51
N GLY A 49 -22.76 3.46 25.45
CA GLY A 49 -21.82 4.55 25.60
C GLY A 49 -20.38 4.28 25.17
N ALA A 50 -19.99 3.03 24.84
CA ALA A 50 -18.70 2.75 24.19
C ALA A 50 -18.91 2.70 22.67
N GLU A 51 -18.17 3.50 21.94
CA GLU A 51 -18.15 3.38 20.46
C GLU A 51 -17.59 2.01 20.08
N ARG A 52 -18.32 1.30 19.22
CA ARG A 52 -17.92 0.00 18.71
C ARG A 52 -16.65 0.13 17.85
N THR A 53 -15.68 -0.76 18.02
CA THR A 53 -14.53 -0.88 17.10
C THR A 53 -15.03 -1.06 15.66
N LYS A 54 -14.60 -0.19 14.74
CA LYS A 54 -15.01 -0.19 13.34
C LYS A 54 -14.09 -1.10 12.52
N ASN A 55 -14.67 -1.91 11.63
CA ASN A 55 -13.91 -2.78 10.74
C ASN A 55 -13.54 -2.04 9.46
N VAL A 56 -12.24 -1.97 9.18
CA VAL A 56 -11.67 -1.42 7.94
C VAL A 56 -11.12 -2.55 7.08
N LEU A 57 -11.62 -2.68 5.86
CA LEU A 57 -11.14 -3.67 4.90
C LEU A 57 -10.38 -2.97 3.77
N ILE A 58 -9.08 -3.21 3.69
CA ILE A 58 -8.22 -2.67 2.63
C ILE A 58 -8.07 -3.72 1.54
N LEU A 59 -8.56 -3.39 0.34
CA LEU A 59 -8.53 -4.24 -0.85
C LEU A 59 -7.29 -3.93 -1.67
N MET A 60 -6.45 -4.91 -1.86
CA MET A 60 -5.22 -4.80 -2.66
C MET A 60 -5.01 -6.04 -3.52
N SER A 61 -4.01 -6.02 -4.41
CA SER A 61 -3.45 -7.20 -5.06
C SER A 61 -1.92 -7.12 -5.09
N ASP A 62 -1.26 -8.26 -5.01
CA ASP A 62 0.21 -8.38 -5.00
C ASP A 62 0.88 -8.13 -6.36
N THR A 63 0.20 -7.45 -7.27
CA THR A 63 0.77 -7.06 -8.56
C THR A 63 1.82 -5.98 -8.39
N GLY A 64 3.10 -6.37 -8.33
CA GLY A 64 4.25 -5.46 -8.30
C GLY A 64 4.68 -4.91 -6.94
N GLY A 65 4.06 -5.31 -5.82
CA GLY A 65 4.49 -4.97 -4.45
C GLY A 65 4.15 -3.55 -3.96
N GLY A 66 3.89 -2.58 -4.84
CA GLY A 66 3.56 -1.21 -4.48
C GLY A 66 2.21 -1.08 -3.77
N HIS A 67 1.19 -1.78 -4.24
CA HIS A 67 -0.15 -1.77 -3.65
C HIS A 67 -0.16 -2.34 -2.23
N ARG A 68 0.59 -3.43 -1.98
CA ARG A 68 0.76 -4.00 -0.63
C ARG A 68 1.43 -3.02 0.31
N ALA A 69 2.53 -2.38 -0.12
CA ALA A 69 3.24 -1.40 0.69
C ALA A 69 2.34 -0.22 1.09
N SER A 70 1.50 0.27 0.16
CA SER A 70 0.52 1.32 0.42
C SER A 70 -0.61 0.86 1.36
N ALA A 71 -1.11 -0.38 1.19
CA ALA A 71 -2.11 -0.95 2.10
C ALA A 71 -1.59 -1.09 3.53
N GLU A 72 -0.37 -1.59 3.67
CA GLU A 72 0.30 -1.72 4.98
C GLU A 72 0.60 -0.36 5.60
N ALA A 73 1.00 0.64 4.80
CA ALA A 73 1.21 2.01 5.28
C ALA A 73 -0.08 2.62 5.84
N ILE A 74 -1.22 2.45 5.17
CA ILE A 74 -2.53 2.91 5.64
C ILE A 74 -2.93 2.19 6.93
N ARG A 75 -2.78 0.85 7.01
CA ARG A 75 -3.03 0.08 8.23
C ARG A 75 -2.20 0.60 9.40
N ASP A 76 -0.89 0.79 9.17
CA ASP A 76 0.03 1.24 10.21
C ASP A 76 -0.29 2.66 10.66
N ALA A 77 -0.74 3.53 9.75
CA ALA A 77 -1.19 4.88 10.09
C ALA A 77 -2.49 4.87 10.93
N PHE A 78 -3.48 4.02 10.59
CA PHE A 78 -4.67 3.83 11.44
C PHE A 78 -4.30 3.38 12.86
N ASN A 79 -3.43 2.38 12.99
CA ASN A 79 -2.99 1.88 14.29
C ASN A 79 -2.25 2.95 15.11
N LEU A 80 -1.50 3.84 14.45
CA LEU A 80 -0.73 4.90 15.10
C LEU A 80 -1.58 6.09 15.53
N GLU A 81 -2.61 6.46 14.74
CA GLU A 81 -3.44 7.64 15.01
C GLU A 81 -4.65 7.29 15.91
N PHE A 82 -5.23 6.09 15.75
CA PHE A 82 -6.52 5.76 16.36
C PHE A 82 -6.49 4.50 17.24
N GLY A 83 -5.37 3.76 17.29
CA GLY A 83 -5.23 2.57 18.15
C GLY A 83 -6.32 1.53 17.91
N ASP A 84 -7.05 1.16 18.98
CA ASP A 84 -8.05 0.10 18.98
C ASP A 84 -9.45 0.54 18.48
N GLU A 85 -9.62 1.79 18.04
CA GLU A 85 -10.88 2.27 17.47
C GLU A 85 -11.21 1.56 16.15
N TYR A 86 -10.17 1.09 15.45
CA TYR A 86 -10.28 0.42 14.16
C TYR A 86 -9.61 -0.95 14.16
N ARG A 87 -10.31 -1.94 13.61
CA ARG A 87 -9.74 -3.24 13.26
C ARG A 87 -9.48 -3.28 11.77
N VAL A 88 -8.21 -3.27 11.36
CA VAL A 88 -7.81 -3.14 9.96
C VAL A 88 -7.39 -4.47 9.36
N PHE A 89 -8.08 -4.88 8.29
CA PHE A 89 -7.78 -6.08 7.51
C PHE A 89 -7.21 -5.69 6.15
N VAL A 90 -6.09 -6.29 5.74
CA VAL A 90 -5.49 -6.12 4.41
C VAL A 90 -5.63 -7.41 3.64
N LYS A 91 -6.37 -7.39 2.51
CA LYS A 91 -6.76 -8.59 1.78
C LYS A 91 -6.54 -8.49 0.26
N ASP A 92 -6.00 -9.56 -0.32
CA ASP A 92 -5.99 -9.77 -1.75
C ASP A 92 -7.24 -10.56 -2.15
N VAL A 93 -8.32 -9.83 -2.43
CA VAL A 93 -9.65 -10.41 -2.71
C VAL A 93 -9.62 -11.34 -3.91
N TRP A 94 -8.85 -11.02 -4.95
CA TRP A 94 -8.76 -11.88 -6.12
C TRP A 94 -8.08 -13.20 -5.79
N LYS A 95 -6.98 -13.17 -5.05
CA LYS A 95 -6.24 -14.38 -4.69
C LYS A 95 -6.99 -15.25 -3.68
N GLU A 96 -7.66 -14.62 -2.70
CA GLU A 96 -8.28 -15.33 -1.59
C GLU A 96 -9.69 -15.87 -1.93
N PHE A 97 -10.48 -15.14 -2.72
CA PHE A 97 -11.91 -15.43 -2.90
C PHE A 97 -12.32 -15.77 -4.34
N THR A 98 -11.44 -15.62 -5.34
CA THR A 98 -11.82 -15.95 -6.73
C THR A 98 -11.07 -17.16 -7.27
N GLY A 99 -11.64 -17.78 -8.31
CA GLY A 99 -11.00 -18.85 -9.06
C GLY A 99 -10.08 -18.36 -10.18
N TRP A 100 -9.53 -19.32 -10.94
CA TRP A 100 -8.79 -19.00 -12.16
C TRP A 100 -9.69 -18.26 -13.17
N PRO A 101 -9.22 -17.21 -13.89
CA PRO A 101 -7.84 -16.72 -13.94
C PRO A 101 -7.49 -15.63 -12.90
N LEU A 102 -8.42 -15.07 -12.14
CA LEU A 102 -8.17 -13.91 -11.30
C LEU A 102 -7.31 -14.19 -10.07
N ASN A 103 -7.38 -15.40 -9.50
CA ASN A 103 -6.52 -15.79 -8.38
C ASN A 103 -5.02 -15.83 -8.72
N ASN A 104 -4.67 -15.77 -10.02
CA ASN A 104 -3.31 -15.85 -10.53
C ASN A 104 -2.81 -14.51 -11.15
N MET A 105 -3.45 -13.40 -10.79
CA MET A 105 -3.15 -12.07 -11.36
C MET A 105 -1.69 -11.65 -11.19
N GLU A 106 -1.04 -12.00 -10.10
CA GLU A 106 0.38 -11.70 -9.87
C GLU A 106 1.27 -12.33 -10.94
N GLN A 107 1.05 -13.62 -11.26
CA GLN A 107 1.84 -14.33 -12.28
C GLN A 107 1.53 -13.80 -13.68
N GLN A 108 0.25 -13.51 -13.96
CA GLN A 108 -0.16 -12.91 -15.23
C GLN A 108 0.48 -11.52 -15.41
N TYR A 109 0.46 -10.68 -14.38
CA TYR A 109 1.12 -9.38 -14.41
C TYR A 109 2.62 -9.51 -14.69
N LYS A 110 3.34 -10.40 -13.97
CA LYS A 110 4.76 -10.68 -14.22
C LYS A 110 5.02 -11.15 -15.65
N PHE A 111 4.13 -11.98 -16.21
CA PHE A 111 4.21 -12.40 -17.61
C PHE A 111 4.04 -11.22 -18.57
N PHE A 112 3.02 -10.38 -18.36
CA PHE A 112 2.74 -9.24 -19.22
C PHE A 112 3.86 -8.19 -19.20
N ILE A 113 4.40 -7.82 -18.04
CA ILE A 113 5.49 -6.82 -17.96
C ILE A 113 6.78 -7.32 -18.63
N ASN A 114 7.04 -8.63 -18.65
CA ASN A 114 8.15 -9.23 -19.38
C ASN A 114 7.90 -9.26 -20.91
N HIS A 115 6.63 -9.13 -21.35
CA HIS A 115 6.23 -9.08 -22.76
C HIS A 115 5.65 -7.68 -23.09
N VAL A 116 6.52 -6.68 -23.16
CA VAL A 116 6.15 -5.24 -23.23
C VAL A 116 5.10 -4.91 -24.31
N GLN A 117 5.10 -5.59 -25.46
CA GLN A 117 4.11 -5.34 -26.52
C GLN A 117 2.72 -5.83 -26.12
N LEU A 118 2.62 -7.00 -25.46
CA LEU A 118 1.36 -7.54 -24.95
C LEU A 118 0.83 -6.67 -23.82
N TRP A 119 1.72 -6.20 -22.95
CA TRP A 119 1.35 -5.26 -21.87
C TRP A 119 0.78 -3.95 -22.43
N LYS A 120 1.44 -3.33 -23.41
CA LYS A 120 0.93 -2.11 -24.07
C LYS A 120 -0.45 -2.34 -24.68
N PHE A 121 -0.62 -3.46 -25.38
CA PHE A 121 -1.91 -3.80 -25.98
C PHE A 121 -3.01 -3.97 -24.91
N ALA A 122 -2.75 -4.71 -23.84
CA ALA A 122 -3.70 -4.91 -22.75
C ALA A 122 -4.04 -3.59 -22.06
N PHE A 123 -3.05 -2.77 -21.70
CA PHE A 123 -3.22 -1.50 -21.00
C PHE A 123 -4.01 -0.47 -21.83
N HIS A 124 -3.65 -0.28 -23.09
CA HIS A 124 -4.34 0.68 -23.95
C HIS A 124 -5.65 0.13 -24.55
N GLY A 125 -5.71 -1.18 -24.79
CA GLY A 125 -6.90 -1.84 -25.33
C GLY A 125 -8.07 -1.85 -24.36
N THR A 126 -7.84 -1.91 -23.05
CA THR A 126 -8.88 -1.86 -22.02
C THR A 126 -9.25 -0.44 -21.58
N SER A 127 -8.54 0.59 -22.05
CA SER A 127 -8.77 2.01 -21.69
C SER A 127 -10.03 2.64 -22.28
N PRO A 128 -10.54 2.30 -23.51
CA PRO A 128 -11.77 2.89 -24.03
C PRO A 128 -12.98 2.57 -23.13
N ARG A 129 -13.85 3.57 -22.86
CA ARG A 129 -14.97 3.46 -21.91
C ARG A 129 -15.86 2.23 -22.15
N TRP A 130 -16.24 1.97 -23.40
CA TRP A 130 -17.14 0.87 -23.73
C TRP A 130 -16.49 -0.52 -23.53
N ILE A 131 -15.21 -0.68 -23.92
CA ILE A 131 -14.47 -1.93 -23.71
C ILE A 131 -14.32 -2.19 -22.21
N HIS A 132 -13.93 -1.17 -21.47
CA HIS A 132 -13.80 -1.22 -20.02
C HIS A 132 -15.10 -1.63 -19.33
N SER A 133 -16.24 -1.05 -19.72
CA SER A 133 -17.55 -1.39 -19.14
C SER A 133 -17.96 -2.83 -19.44
N VAL A 134 -17.75 -3.33 -20.67
CA VAL A 134 -18.05 -4.72 -21.04
C VAL A 134 -17.16 -5.72 -20.29
N TYR A 135 -15.87 -5.42 -20.23
CA TYR A 135 -14.90 -6.24 -19.51
C TYR A 135 -15.25 -6.36 -18.02
N LEU A 136 -15.53 -5.24 -17.34
CA LEU A 136 -15.89 -5.26 -15.92
C LEU A 136 -17.25 -5.94 -15.68
N ALA A 137 -18.23 -5.76 -16.57
CA ALA A 137 -19.51 -6.43 -16.47
C ALA A 137 -19.36 -7.97 -16.58
N ALA A 138 -18.49 -8.44 -17.46
CA ALA A 138 -18.21 -9.88 -17.60
C ALA A 138 -17.54 -10.44 -16.34
N ILE A 139 -16.55 -9.76 -15.78
CA ILE A 139 -15.90 -10.16 -14.52
C ILE A 139 -16.92 -10.16 -13.38
N ALA A 140 -17.75 -9.11 -13.27
CA ALA A 140 -18.77 -9.01 -12.25
C ALA A 140 -19.79 -10.14 -12.34
N ALA A 141 -20.28 -10.44 -13.54
CA ALA A 141 -21.24 -11.52 -13.74
C ALA A 141 -20.73 -12.90 -13.29
N TYR A 142 -19.42 -13.10 -13.37
CA TYR A 142 -18.82 -14.41 -13.04
C TYR A 142 -18.36 -14.50 -11.56
N TYR A 143 -17.81 -13.42 -10.99
CA TYR A 143 -17.14 -13.47 -9.69
C TYR A 143 -17.85 -12.68 -8.57
N ALA A 144 -18.97 -11.99 -8.84
CA ALA A 144 -19.56 -11.12 -7.82
C ALA A 144 -20.01 -11.86 -6.56
N LYS A 145 -20.45 -13.13 -6.66
CA LYS A 145 -20.86 -13.92 -5.50
C LYS A 145 -19.68 -14.29 -4.60
N GLU A 146 -18.55 -14.67 -5.19
CA GLU A 146 -17.33 -14.99 -4.47
C GLU A 146 -16.77 -13.73 -3.79
N VAL A 147 -16.75 -12.61 -4.51
CA VAL A 147 -16.34 -11.32 -3.96
C VAL A 147 -17.28 -10.86 -2.85
N GLU A 148 -18.60 -11.05 -3.00
CA GLU A 148 -19.59 -10.77 -1.98
C GLU A 148 -19.31 -11.56 -0.70
N ALA A 149 -19.14 -12.87 -0.80
CA ALA A 149 -18.84 -13.72 0.34
C ALA A 149 -17.57 -13.25 1.06
N GLY A 150 -16.50 -12.95 0.32
CA GLY A 150 -15.25 -12.46 0.87
C GLY A 150 -15.36 -11.08 1.53
N LEU A 151 -16.14 -10.15 0.97
CA LEU A 151 -16.36 -8.85 1.59
C LEU A 151 -17.18 -8.95 2.87
N MET A 152 -18.26 -9.76 2.85
CA MET A 152 -19.20 -9.87 3.98
C MET A 152 -18.61 -10.64 5.16
N GLU A 153 -17.59 -11.50 4.96
CA GLU A 153 -16.85 -12.16 6.03
C GLU A 153 -16.29 -11.17 7.06
N TYR A 154 -15.80 -10.01 6.58
CA TYR A 154 -15.19 -8.99 7.45
C TYR A 154 -16.20 -7.99 8.02
N LYS A 155 -17.45 -8.00 7.59
CA LYS A 155 -18.48 -7.03 8.01
C LYS A 155 -17.93 -5.60 8.03
N PRO A 156 -17.42 -5.07 6.89
CA PRO A 156 -16.69 -3.81 6.90
C PRO A 156 -17.59 -2.60 7.09
N ASP A 157 -17.17 -1.69 7.93
CA ASP A 157 -17.73 -0.34 8.04
C ASP A 157 -17.13 0.60 7.01
N ILE A 158 -15.83 0.34 6.69
CA ILE A 158 -15.04 1.09 5.74
C ILE A 158 -14.33 0.13 4.81
N ILE A 159 -14.43 0.37 3.52
CA ILE A 159 -13.65 -0.32 2.48
C ILE A 159 -12.71 0.68 1.83
N ILE A 160 -11.41 0.35 1.78
CA ILE A 160 -10.37 1.15 1.15
C ILE A 160 -9.80 0.35 -0.01
N SER A 161 -9.97 0.82 -1.25
CA SER A 161 -9.32 0.22 -2.40
C SER A 161 -8.00 0.89 -2.70
N VAL A 162 -6.92 0.11 -2.75
CA VAL A 162 -5.59 0.57 -3.18
C VAL A 162 -5.13 -0.09 -4.47
N HIS A 163 -6.06 -0.66 -5.26
CA HIS A 163 -5.75 -1.35 -6.51
C HIS A 163 -6.79 -1.01 -7.60
N PRO A 164 -6.38 -0.78 -8.87
CA PRO A 164 -7.26 -0.28 -9.93
C PRO A 164 -8.47 -1.17 -10.29
N LEU A 165 -8.43 -2.46 -9.98
CA LEU A 165 -9.53 -3.39 -10.26
C LEU A 165 -10.43 -3.66 -9.05
N MET A 166 -10.24 -2.96 -7.91
CA MET A 166 -10.92 -3.25 -6.66
C MET A 166 -12.05 -2.26 -6.31
N GLN A 167 -12.52 -1.42 -7.26
CA GLN A 167 -13.62 -0.47 -7.04
C GLN A 167 -14.94 -1.01 -7.59
N HIS A 168 -14.96 -1.40 -8.86
CA HIS A 168 -16.19 -1.59 -9.62
C HIS A 168 -17.04 -2.75 -9.09
N ILE A 169 -16.44 -3.91 -8.85
CA ILE A 169 -17.17 -5.10 -8.39
C ILE A 169 -17.60 -4.95 -6.93
N PRO A 170 -16.74 -4.56 -5.98
CA PRO A 170 -17.17 -4.31 -4.60
C PRO A 170 -18.28 -3.27 -4.48
N LEU A 171 -18.23 -2.16 -5.23
CA LEU A 171 -19.30 -1.16 -5.24
C LEU A 171 -20.62 -1.73 -5.80
N LEU A 172 -20.56 -2.58 -6.82
CA LEU A 172 -21.73 -3.28 -7.35
C LEU A 172 -22.34 -4.22 -6.30
N VAL A 173 -21.51 -4.99 -5.60
CA VAL A 173 -21.92 -5.87 -4.49
C VAL A 173 -22.61 -5.07 -3.39
N LEU A 174 -22.00 -3.97 -2.92
CA LEU A 174 -22.60 -3.10 -1.91
C LEU A 174 -23.95 -2.53 -2.36
N LYS A 175 -24.10 -2.20 -3.64
CA LYS A 175 -25.35 -1.72 -4.22
C LYS A 175 -26.42 -2.81 -4.20
N TRP A 176 -26.10 -4.04 -4.59
CA TRP A 176 -27.04 -5.18 -4.58
C TRP A 176 -27.49 -5.55 -3.17
N GLN A 177 -26.60 -5.45 -2.20
CA GLN A 177 -26.88 -5.70 -0.78
C GLN A 177 -27.59 -4.53 -0.08
N GLY A 178 -27.81 -3.39 -0.77
CA GLY A 178 -28.38 -2.19 -0.15
C GLY A 178 -27.48 -1.54 0.90
N LEU A 179 -26.18 -1.88 0.89
CA LEU A 179 -25.18 -1.41 1.85
C LEU A 179 -24.40 -0.17 1.37
N GLN A 180 -24.59 0.29 0.14
CA GLN A 180 -23.84 1.41 -0.44
C GLN A 180 -23.91 2.71 0.40
N LYS A 181 -25.02 2.94 1.10
CA LYS A 181 -25.17 4.10 2.01
C LYS A 181 -24.65 3.84 3.41
N LYS A 182 -24.42 2.59 3.77
CA LYS A 182 -24.03 2.17 5.14
C LYS A 182 -22.51 1.98 5.25
N VAL A 183 -21.87 1.41 4.23
CA VAL A 183 -20.42 1.20 4.16
C VAL A 183 -19.77 2.41 3.51
N ILE A 184 -18.69 2.94 4.09
CA ILE A 184 -17.86 3.96 3.46
C ILE A 184 -16.94 3.26 2.47
N PHE A 185 -16.98 3.68 1.21
CA PHE A 185 -16.07 3.17 0.20
C PHE A 185 -15.17 4.29 -0.32
N VAL A 186 -13.86 4.13 -0.14
CA VAL A 186 -12.87 5.09 -0.63
C VAL A 186 -11.84 4.41 -1.53
N THR A 187 -11.28 5.16 -2.46
CA THR A 187 -10.17 4.72 -3.30
C THR A 187 -8.95 5.57 -3.02
N VAL A 188 -7.80 4.93 -2.81
CA VAL A 188 -6.50 5.58 -2.68
C VAL A 188 -5.65 5.18 -3.88
N ILE A 189 -5.40 6.12 -4.78
CA ILE A 189 -4.63 5.87 -5.99
C ILE A 189 -3.14 5.76 -5.63
N THR A 190 -2.52 4.65 -6.04
CA THR A 190 -1.11 4.33 -5.78
C THR A 190 -0.21 4.46 -7.01
N ASP A 191 -0.76 4.89 -8.15
CA ASP A 191 -0.02 5.33 -9.33
C ASP A 191 0.22 6.84 -9.23
N LEU A 192 1.44 7.35 -9.48
CA LEU A 192 1.82 8.74 -9.16
C LEU A 192 1.25 9.78 -10.13
N ASN A 193 1.53 9.66 -11.41
CA ASN A 193 1.18 10.69 -12.40
C ASN A 193 0.55 10.14 -13.70
N SER A 194 0.58 8.84 -13.90
CA SER A 194 -0.18 8.16 -14.95
C SER A 194 -0.93 7.00 -14.35
N CYS A 195 -2.25 7.03 -14.48
CA CYS A 195 -3.12 5.99 -13.94
C CYS A 195 -4.10 5.49 -15.00
N HIS A 196 -4.50 4.22 -14.87
CA HIS A 196 -5.50 3.63 -15.74
C HIS A 196 -6.91 4.08 -15.31
N ARG A 197 -7.86 4.12 -16.25
CA ARG A 197 -9.25 4.50 -15.99
C ARG A 197 -9.96 3.66 -14.92
N THR A 198 -9.53 2.42 -14.73
CA THR A 198 -10.07 1.52 -13.69
C THR A 198 -9.98 2.06 -12.27
N TRP A 199 -9.17 3.09 -12.02
CA TRP A 199 -9.10 3.78 -10.74
C TRP A 199 -10.34 4.62 -10.42
N PHE A 200 -11.07 5.07 -11.44
CA PHE A 200 -12.14 6.05 -11.27
C PHE A 200 -13.52 5.40 -11.27
N HIS A 201 -14.28 5.65 -10.21
CA HIS A 201 -15.68 5.23 -10.10
C HIS A 201 -16.48 6.26 -9.29
N PRO A 202 -17.53 6.88 -9.84
CA PRO A 202 -18.27 7.97 -9.16
C PRO A 202 -19.03 7.52 -7.91
N GLY A 203 -19.19 6.23 -7.69
CA GLY A 203 -19.86 5.67 -6.51
C GLY A 203 -19.03 5.64 -5.23
N VAL A 204 -17.76 6.08 -5.24
CA VAL A 204 -16.92 6.18 -4.04
C VAL A 204 -17.32 7.39 -3.18
N ASN A 205 -17.12 7.31 -1.87
CA ASN A 205 -17.30 8.45 -0.99
C ASN A 205 -16.17 9.46 -1.11
N ARG A 206 -14.93 8.98 -1.29
CA ARG A 206 -13.72 9.77 -1.51
C ARG A 206 -12.77 9.07 -2.47
N LEU A 207 -12.05 9.88 -3.22
CA LEU A 207 -10.90 9.49 -4.04
C LEU A 207 -9.68 10.28 -3.59
N TYR A 208 -8.66 9.59 -3.12
CA TYR A 208 -7.40 10.21 -2.74
C TYR A 208 -6.41 10.11 -3.91
N CYS A 209 -6.00 11.26 -4.42
CA CYS A 209 -5.12 11.40 -5.57
C CYS A 209 -3.70 11.72 -5.13
N PRO A 210 -2.69 11.15 -5.80
CA PRO A 210 -1.29 11.42 -5.51
C PRO A 210 -0.80 12.75 -6.07
N SER A 211 -1.47 13.29 -7.10
CA SER A 211 -1.10 14.52 -7.79
C SER A 211 -2.32 15.22 -8.37
N GLU A 212 -2.17 16.52 -8.64
CA GLU A 212 -3.19 17.36 -9.31
C GLU A 212 -3.56 16.83 -10.71
N GLU A 213 -2.59 16.25 -11.42
CA GLU A 213 -2.84 15.68 -12.76
C GLU A 213 -3.78 14.47 -12.68
N VAL A 214 -3.65 13.66 -11.66
CA VAL A 214 -4.56 12.52 -11.42
C VAL A 214 -5.93 13.01 -10.97
N ALA A 215 -6.00 14.06 -10.15
CA ALA A 215 -7.27 14.68 -9.76
C ALA A 215 -8.04 15.25 -10.96
N LYS A 216 -7.37 15.95 -11.85
CA LYS A 216 -7.98 16.45 -13.11
C LYS A 216 -8.59 15.31 -13.94
N ARG A 217 -7.90 14.16 -14.03
CA ARG A 217 -8.42 12.98 -14.71
C ARG A 217 -9.66 12.39 -14.04
N ALA A 218 -9.69 12.38 -12.71
CA ALA A 218 -10.84 11.92 -11.95
C ALA A 218 -12.10 12.72 -12.28
N LEU A 219 -11.99 14.05 -12.34
CA LEU A 219 -13.09 14.94 -12.74
C LEU A 219 -13.56 14.66 -14.17
N LEU A 220 -12.64 14.45 -15.12
CA LEU A 220 -12.98 14.09 -16.52
C LEU A 220 -13.65 12.71 -16.63
N ASP A 221 -13.43 11.81 -15.68
CA ASP A 221 -14.06 10.49 -15.63
C ASP A 221 -15.35 10.46 -14.78
N GLY A 222 -15.82 11.64 -14.31
CA GLY A 222 -17.16 11.84 -13.74
C GLY A 222 -17.22 11.79 -12.21
N LEU A 223 -16.11 11.99 -11.52
CA LEU A 223 -16.12 12.26 -10.09
C LEU A 223 -16.38 13.74 -9.84
N ASP A 224 -16.99 14.05 -8.70
CA ASP A 224 -17.18 15.42 -8.25
C ASP A 224 -15.91 15.93 -7.54
N GLU A 225 -15.74 17.26 -7.58
CA GLU A 225 -14.66 17.94 -6.87
C GLU A 225 -14.70 17.65 -5.37
N SER A 226 -15.90 17.61 -4.79
CA SER A 226 -16.12 17.27 -3.36
C SER A 226 -15.71 15.86 -2.96
N GLN A 227 -15.59 14.94 -3.93
CA GLN A 227 -15.12 13.56 -3.70
C GLN A 227 -13.62 13.40 -3.84
N THR A 228 -12.91 14.39 -4.43
CA THR A 228 -11.52 14.26 -4.86
C THR A 228 -10.60 15.06 -3.94
N CYS A 229 -9.64 14.37 -3.29
CA CYS A 229 -8.64 14.98 -2.41
C CYS A 229 -7.23 14.70 -2.94
N VAL A 230 -6.34 15.69 -2.90
CA VAL A 230 -4.94 15.55 -3.33
C VAL A 230 -4.06 15.62 -2.09
N PHE A 231 -3.64 14.46 -1.57
CA PHE A 231 -2.79 14.36 -0.38
C PHE A 231 -1.41 13.78 -0.69
N GLY A 232 -1.24 13.12 -1.82
CA GLY A 232 -0.01 12.40 -2.16
C GLY A 232 -0.17 10.88 -2.04
N LEU A 233 0.94 10.17 -2.22
CA LEU A 233 0.97 8.71 -2.07
C LEU A 233 1.06 8.30 -0.59
N PRO A 234 0.33 7.26 -0.16
CA PRO A 234 0.46 6.71 1.19
C PRO A 234 1.79 5.96 1.34
N ILE A 235 2.77 6.63 1.91
CA ILE A 235 4.09 6.10 2.21
C ILE A 235 4.15 5.66 3.67
N ARG A 236 4.94 4.63 3.96
CA ARG A 236 5.08 4.07 5.30
C ARG A 236 5.41 5.14 6.35
N PRO A 237 4.76 5.13 7.52
CA PRO A 237 4.98 6.10 8.59
C PRO A 237 6.45 6.28 9.02
N SER A 238 7.29 5.24 8.84
CA SER A 238 8.72 5.31 9.12
C SER A 238 9.49 6.34 8.27
N PHE A 239 8.97 6.68 7.07
CA PHE A 239 9.53 7.74 6.24
C PHE A 239 9.16 9.16 6.72
N CYS A 240 8.06 9.30 7.45
CA CYS A 240 7.52 10.60 7.88
C CYS A 240 8.10 11.06 9.23
N ARG A 241 8.67 10.13 10.00
CA ARG A 241 9.20 10.41 11.33
C ARG A 241 10.66 10.81 11.31
N ALA A 242 11.10 11.46 12.39
CA ALA A 242 12.45 11.94 12.58
C ALA A 242 13.49 10.82 12.38
N VAL A 243 14.57 11.17 11.73
CA VAL A 243 15.65 10.26 11.36
C VAL A 243 16.92 10.72 12.06
N LEU A 244 17.79 9.79 12.34
CA LEU A 244 19.17 10.05 12.75
C LEU A 244 19.87 10.93 11.69
N SER A 245 20.88 11.66 12.09
CA SER A 245 21.69 12.42 11.13
C SER A 245 22.32 11.50 10.08
N LYS A 246 22.61 12.03 8.90
CA LYS A 246 23.23 11.26 7.81
C LYS A 246 24.51 10.54 8.27
N ASN A 247 25.34 11.22 9.07
CA ASN A 247 26.60 10.62 9.56
C ASN A 247 26.35 9.49 10.55
N GLU A 248 25.39 9.61 11.46
CA GLU A 248 25.00 8.53 12.38
C GLU A 248 24.46 7.31 11.62
N LEU A 249 23.62 7.55 10.60
CA LEU A 249 23.11 6.47 9.75
C LEU A 249 24.22 5.80 8.94
N ARG A 250 25.18 6.54 8.40
CA ARG A 250 26.33 5.97 7.71
C ARG A 250 27.15 5.06 8.63
N LEU A 251 27.40 5.49 9.86
CA LEU A 251 28.09 4.64 10.85
C LEU A 251 27.26 3.40 11.21
N GLU A 252 25.94 3.52 11.46
CA GLU A 252 25.05 2.40 11.73
C GLU A 252 25.03 1.37 10.59
N LEU A 253 25.03 1.85 9.35
CA LEU A 253 24.96 1.04 8.14
C LEU A 253 26.35 0.60 7.63
N GLU A 254 27.40 0.91 8.37
CA GLU A 254 28.80 0.63 8.03
C GLU A 254 29.19 1.22 6.66
N LEU A 255 28.77 2.45 6.38
CA LEU A 255 29.20 3.25 5.25
C LEU A 255 30.28 4.24 5.69
N ASP A 256 31.16 4.64 4.78
CA ASP A 256 32.16 5.68 5.06
C ASP A 256 31.45 7.04 5.28
N PRO A 257 31.61 7.67 6.44
CA PRO A 257 30.96 8.96 6.72
C PRO A 257 31.49 10.12 5.86
N THR A 258 32.68 9.98 5.30
CA THR A 258 33.38 11.03 4.54
C THR A 258 33.12 10.99 3.03
N LEU A 259 32.72 9.83 2.50
CA LEU A 259 32.44 9.66 1.08
C LEU A 259 30.96 9.90 0.77
N PRO A 260 30.63 10.65 -0.31
CA PRO A 260 29.26 10.71 -0.80
C PRO A 260 28.78 9.32 -1.26
N ALA A 261 27.49 9.04 -1.07
CA ALA A 261 26.93 7.72 -1.32
C ALA A 261 25.80 7.77 -2.37
N VAL A 262 25.86 6.88 -3.36
CA VAL A 262 24.76 6.64 -4.31
C VAL A 262 24.00 5.37 -3.96
N LEU A 263 22.65 5.46 -3.96
CA LEU A 263 21.76 4.31 -3.80
C LEU A 263 21.32 3.83 -5.19
N LEU A 264 21.61 2.59 -5.54
CA LEU A 264 21.19 1.94 -6.78
C LEU A 264 20.17 0.84 -6.48
N MET A 265 18.97 0.90 -7.08
CA MET A 265 17.95 -0.11 -6.88
C MET A 265 17.05 -0.34 -8.09
N GLY A 266 16.68 -1.63 -8.32
CA GLY A 266 15.74 -2.05 -9.36
C GLY A 266 14.31 -2.27 -8.87
N GLY A 267 13.90 -1.59 -7.79
CA GLY A 267 12.63 -1.86 -7.10
C GLY A 267 12.64 -3.20 -6.37
N GLY A 268 11.46 -3.64 -5.89
CA GLY A 268 11.33 -4.87 -5.09
C GLY A 268 11.75 -6.16 -5.78
N GLU A 269 11.72 -6.19 -7.12
CA GLU A 269 12.12 -7.36 -7.93
C GLU A 269 13.53 -7.24 -8.53
N GLY A 270 14.29 -6.19 -8.23
CA GLY A 270 15.65 -6.00 -8.74
C GLY A 270 15.70 -5.91 -10.27
N MET A 271 14.74 -5.21 -10.89
CA MET A 271 14.61 -5.09 -12.34
C MET A 271 15.53 -4.02 -12.92
N GLY A 272 15.80 -4.12 -14.23
CA GLY A 272 16.59 -3.14 -14.98
C GLY A 272 18.08 -3.45 -15.03
N PRO A 273 18.91 -2.54 -15.55
CA PRO A 273 20.32 -2.77 -15.80
C PRO A 273 21.21 -2.58 -14.56
N VAL A 274 20.78 -3.09 -13.38
CA VAL A 274 21.43 -2.84 -12.08
C VAL A 274 22.92 -3.20 -12.11
N LYS A 275 23.29 -4.42 -12.56
CA LYS A 275 24.68 -4.86 -12.61
C LYS A 275 25.55 -3.96 -13.52
N LYS A 276 25.08 -3.67 -14.74
CA LYS A 276 25.81 -2.81 -15.68
C LYS A 276 25.96 -1.37 -15.16
N THR A 277 24.97 -0.89 -14.40
CA THR A 277 25.01 0.44 -13.78
C THR A 277 26.00 0.45 -12.62
N ALA A 278 26.04 -0.62 -11.81
CA ALA A 278 27.02 -0.75 -10.73
C ALA A 278 28.46 -0.78 -11.25
N GLU A 279 28.74 -1.58 -12.29
CA GLU A 279 30.06 -1.64 -12.95
C GLU A 279 30.47 -0.28 -13.54
N ALA A 280 29.55 0.45 -14.16
CA ALA A 280 29.83 1.79 -14.68
C ALA A 280 30.08 2.83 -13.57
N LEU A 281 29.35 2.73 -12.43
CA LEU A 281 29.55 3.58 -11.26
C LEU A 281 30.92 3.35 -10.62
N GLU A 282 31.35 2.10 -10.49
CA GLU A 282 32.69 1.79 -10.01
C GLU A 282 33.77 2.50 -10.82
N GLU A 283 33.73 2.37 -12.16
CA GLU A 283 34.70 3.00 -13.05
C GLU A 283 34.70 4.54 -12.90
N ALA A 284 33.51 5.14 -12.72
CA ALA A 284 33.38 6.61 -12.67
C ALA A 284 33.65 7.20 -11.28
N LEU A 285 33.46 6.42 -10.21
CA LEU A 285 33.68 6.86 -8.83
C LEU A 285 35.07 6.53 -8.27
N PHE A 286 35.94 5.96 -9.08
CA PHE A 286 37.36 5.75 -8.76
C PHE A 286 38.24 6.75 -9.48
N ASP A 287 38.91 7.62 -8.71
CA ASP A 287 39.90 8.58 -9.25
C ASP A 287 41.21 7.86 -9.54
N LYS A 288 41.43 7.58 -10.83
CA LYS A 288 42.62 6.87 -11.30
C LYS A 288 43.93 7.66 -11.13
N GLU A 289 43.85 9.00 -11.10
CA GLU A 289 45.04 9.85 -10.93
C GLU A 289 45.56 9.83 -9.49
N HIS A 290 44.64 9.79 -8.52
CA HIS A 290 44.99 9.80 -7.09
C HIS A 290 44.90 8.41 -6.45
N GLY A 291 44.41 7.39 -7.17
CA GLY A 291 44.26 6.02 -6.68
C GLY A 291 43.29 5.88 -5.49
N ARG A 292 42.21 6.64 -5.49
CA ARG A 292 41.23 6.65 -4.37
C ARG A 292 39.78 6.80 -4.85
N PRO A 293 38.83 6.26 -4.08
CA PRO A 293 37.41 6.46 -4.35
C PRO A 293 37.01 7.93 -4.10
N ILE A 294 36.11 8.47 -4.95
CA ILE A 294 35.45 9.78 -4.77
C ILE A 294 33.99 9.60 -4.32
N GLY A 295 33.52 8.39 -4.18
CA GLY A 295 32.20 8.05 -3.72
C GLY A 295 32.10 6.58 -3.31
N GLN A 296 30.97 6.22 -2.74
CA GLN A 296 30.61 4.85 -2.35
C GLN A 296 29.23 4.49 -2.88
N MET A 297 28.93 3.19 -2.95
CA MET A 297 27.69 2.70 -3.55
C MET A 297 26.95 1.73 -2.63
N VAL A 298 25.62 1.90 -2.55
CA VAL A 298 24.71 0.92 -1.95
C VAL A 298 23.84 0.34 -3.06
N VAL A 299 23.80 -0.98 -3.20
CA VAL A 299 22.98 -1.67 -4.20
C VAL A 299 21.92 -2.52 -3.50
N ILE A 300 20.65 -2.21 -3.76
CA ILE A 300 19.51 -2.97 -3.25
C ILE A 300 18.94 -3.83 -4.39
N CYS A 301 19.16 -5.14 -4.29
CA CYS A 301 18.75 -6.12 -5.30
C CYS A 301 17.30 -6.62 -5.12
N GLY A 302 16.61 -6.22 -4.04
CA GLY A 302 15.27 -6.70 -3.76
C GLY A 302 15.23 -8.23 -3.62
N ARG A 303 14.22 -8.87 -4.22
CA ARG A 303 14.06 -10.33 -4.20
C ARG A 303 14.93 -11.06 -5.23
N ASN A 304 15.80 -10.36 -5.95
CA ASN A 304 16.67 -10.94 -6.96
C ASN A 304 17.99 -11.46 -6.33
N GLU A 305 17.92 -12.64 -5.73
CA GLU A 305 19.07 -13.28 -5.06
C GLU A 305 20.21 -13.59 -6.03
N ALA A 306 19.90 -13.94 -7.30
CA ALA A 306 20.92 -14.20 -8.31
C ALA A 306 21.72 -12.94 -8.63
N LEU A 307 21.06 -11.79 -8.74
CA LEU A 307 21.71 -10.49 -8.92
C LEU A 307 22.59 -10.16 -7.71
N ALA A 308 22.07 -10.34 -6.49
CA ALA A 308 22.83 -10.06 -5.28
C ALA A 308 24.10 -10.92 -5.16
N ALA A 309 23.99 -12.22 -5.47
CA ALA A 309 25.14 -13.14 -5.50
C ALA A 309 26.17 -12.69 -6.53
N SER A 310 25.72 -12.41 -7.77
CA SER A 310 26.62 -12.00 -8.86
C SER A 310 27.37 -10.69 -8.61
N LEU A 311 26.83 -9.79 -7.78
CA LEU A 311 27.49 -8.54 -7.39
C LEU A 311 28.45 -8.72 -6.22
N ARG A 312 28.18 -9.65 -5.30
CA ARG A 312 29.05 -9.97 -4.17
C ARG A 312 30.29 -10.75 -4.58
N GLU A 313 30.25 -11.45 -5.70
CA GLU A 313 31.39 -12.20 -6.26
C GLU A 313 32.41 -11.31 -6.99
N LEU A 314 32.07 -10.07 -7.31
CA LEU A 314 32.98 -9.13 -7.95
C LEU A 314 33.90 -8.46 -6.93
N GLU A 315 35.14 -8.20 -7.34
CA GLU A 315 36.06 -7.31 -6.64
C GLU A 315 35.78 -5.86 -7.06
N TRP A 316 35.77 -4.95 -6.11
CA TRP A 316 35.39 -3.54 -6.33
C TRP A 316 36.47 -2.60 -5.84
N ASP A 317 36.85 -1.63 -6.66
CA ASP A 317 37.83 -0.59 -6.30
C ASP A 317 37.24 0.53 -5.43
N ILE A 318 35.92 0.57 -5.25
CA ILE A 318 35.21 1.53 -4.39
C ILE A 318 34.44 0.80 -3.28
N PRO A 319 34.16 1.47 -2.13
CA PRO A 319 33.33 0.87 -1.10
C PRO A 319 31.90 0.60 -1.62
N ILE A 320 31.42 -0.64 -1.45
CA ILE A 320 30.10 -1.08 -1.86
C ILE A 320 29.38 -1.87 -0.77
N LYS A 321 28.09 -1.68 -0.65
CA LYS A 321 27.18 -2.53 0.14
C LYS A 321 26.13 -3.16 -0.77
N VAL A 322 26.14 -4.48 -0.91
CA VAL A 322 25.15 -5.23 -1.71
C VAL A 322 24.16 -5.90 -0.76
N LYS A 323 22.90 -5.49 -0.85
CA LYS A 323 21.78 -5.96 -0.06
C LYS A 323 20.71 -6.66 -0.92
N GLY A 324 20.01 -7.61 -0.34
CA GLY A 324 18.82 -8.22 -0.92
C GLY A 324 17.57 -7.36 -0.69
N PHE A 325 16.49 -7.98 -0.22
CA PHE A 325 15.26 -7.28 0.15
C PHE A 325 15.41 -6.57 1.49
N GLU A 326 15.31 -5.25 1.50
CA GLU A 326 15.44 -4.41 2.69
C GLU A 326 14.07 -3.89 3.18
N LYS A 327 13.87 -3.96 4.50
CA LYS A 327 12.66 -3.45 5.16
C LYS A 327 12.79 -2.00 5.60
N GLN A 328 13.99 -1.57 5.96
CA GLN A 328 14.29 -0.24 6.51
C GLN A 328 14.89 0.69 5.43
N MET A 329 14.20 0.78 4.26
CA MET A 329 14.66 1.62 3.15
C MET A 329 14.79 3.09 3.52
N GLU A 330 14.02 3.57 4.49
CA GLU A 330 14.10 4.93 5.01
C GLU A 330 15.49 5.28 5.57
N LYS A 331 16.21 4.32 6.15
CA LYS A 331 17.58 4.51 6.63
C LYS A 331 18.59 4.55 5.50
N TRP A 332 18.50 3.60 4.56
CA TRP A 332 19.39 3.55 3.39
C TRP A 332 19.25 4.79 2.52
N MET A 333 18.02 5.25 2.27
CA MET A 333 17.77 6.47 1.53
C MET A 333 18.30 7.71 2.26
N ALA A 334 18.13 7.80 3.59
CA ALA A 334 18.61 8.93 4.36
C ALA A 334 20.17 8.98 4.48
N ALA A 335 20.84 7.82 4.38
CA ALA A 335 22.30 7.75 4.40
C ALA A 335 22.96 8.15 3.07
N CYS A 336 22.21 8.10 1.96
CA CYS A 336 22.70 8.38 0.61
C CYS A 336 22.50 9.85 0.19
N ASP A 337 23.15 10.26 -0.91
CA ASP A 337 23.10 11.63 -1.45
C ASP A 337 22.29 11.72 -2.75
N CYS A 338 22.13 10.62 -3.47
CA CYS A 338 21.26 10.48 -4.63
C CYS A 338 20.79 9.03 -4.79
N ILE A 339 19.78 8.83 -5.64
CA ILE A 339 19.21 7.52 -5.92
C ILE A 339 19.10 7.28 -7.43
N ILE A 340 19.43 6.06 -7.85
CA ILE A 340 19.21 5.54 -9.21
C ILE A 340 18.14 4.45 -9.11
N THR A 341 17.02 4.64 -9.82
CA THR A 341 15.90 3.69 -9.75
C THR A 341 15.05 3.74 -11.03
N LYS A 342 14.20 2.73 -11.24
CA LYS A 342 13.11 2.83 -12.21
C LYS A 342 12.02 3.81 -11.73
N ALA A 343 11.16 4.28 -12.64
CA ALA A 343 10.13 5.27 -12.33
C ALA A 343 8.94 4.72 -11.51
N GLY A 344 9.21 3.88 -10.50
CA GLY A 344 8.19 3.33 -9.60
C GLY A 344 7.62 4.40 -8.67
N PRO A 345 6.27 4.52 -8.54
CA PRO A 345 5.61 5.59 -7.81
C PRO A 345 6.04 5.66 -6.34
N GLY A 346 6.00 4.53 -5.63
CA GLY A 346 6.37 4.48 -4.21
C GLY A 346 7.81 4.89 -3.96
N THR A 347 8.78 4.36 -4.75
CA THR A 347 10.20 4.71 -4.61
C THR A 347 10.46 6.19 -4.89
N ILE A 348 9.78 6.77 -5.90
CA ILE A 348 9.87 8.21 -6.17
C ILE A 348 9.39 9.01 -4.95
N ALA A 349 8.20 8.69 -4.42
CA ALA A 349 7.67 9.41 -3.25
C ALA A 349 8.55 9.26 -2.01
N GLU A 350 9.08 8.07 -1.74
CA GLU A 350 10.05 7.80 -0.67
C GLU A 350 11.32 8.65 -0.83
N ALA A 351 11.86 8.72 -2.06
CA ALA A 351 13.05 9.52 -2.38
C ALA A 351 12.79 11.03 -2.22
N LEU A 352 11.64 11.52 -2.68
CA LEU A 352 11.23 12.91 -2.52
C LEU A 352 11.14 13.31 -1.03
N ILE A 353 10.53 12.45 -0.19
CA ILE A 353 10.45 12.68 1.27
C ILE A 353 11.84 12.78 1.90
N ARG A 354 12.82 12.03 1.39
CA ARG A 354 14.21 12.08 1.87
C ARG A 354 15.05 13.15 1.18
N GLY A 355 14.48 13.93 0.28
CA GLY A 355 15.19 14.97 -0.46
C GLY A 355 16.30 14.41 -1.35
N LEU A 356 16.15 13.20 -1.87
CA LEU A 356 17.15 12.57 -2.74
C LEU A 356 16.96 13.03 -4.19
N PRO A 357 17.98 13.60 -4.85
CA PRO A 357 18.04 13.72 -6.31
C PRO A 357 17.88 12.36 -6.97
N ILE A 358 17.03 12.27 -7.99
CA ILE A 358 16.59 11.01 -8.59
C ILE A 358 17.16 10.87 -10.01
N ILE A 359 17.89 9.79 -10.27
CA ILE A 359 18.18 9.35 -11.65
C ILE A 359 17.22 8.22 -11.99
N LEU A 360 16.27 8.50 -12.86
CA LEU A 360 15.39 7.48 -13.40
C LEU A 360 16.08 6.77 -14.56
N ASN A 361 16.25 5.45 -14.45
CA ASN A 361 16.98 4.66 -15.46
C ASN A 361 16.08 3.75 -16.30
N ASP A 362 14.81 3.54 -15.89
CA ASP A 362 13.82 2.77 -16.64
C ASP A 362 12.39 3.05 -16.13
N TYR A 363 11.39 2.49 -16.81
CA TYR A 363 9.99 2.55 -16.43
C TYR A 363 9.19 1.39 -17.04
N ILE A 364 8.11 0.99 -16.40
CA ILE A 364 7.11 0.09 -16.98
C ILE A 364 6.25 0.90 -17.97
N PRO A 365 6.22 0.54 -19.27
CA PRO A 365 5.44 1.27 -20.27
C PRO A 365 3.96 1.33 -19.94
N GLY A 366 3.34 2.51 -20.15
CA GLY A 366 1.93 2.77 -19.82
C GLY A 366 1.71 3.15 -18.37
N GLN A 367 2.18 2.35 -17.42
CA GLN A 367 1.93 2.55 -15.99
C GLN A 367 2.88 3.57 -15.35
N GLU A 368 4.18 3.52 -15.64
CA GLU A 368 5.19 4.35 -14.97
C GLU A 368 5.74 5.49 -15.86
N LYS A 369 5.43 5.46 -17.17
CA LYS A 369 5.98 6.45 -18.11
C LYS A 369 5.69 7.90 -17.70
N GLY A 370 4.49 8.19 -17.20
CA GLY A 370 4.09 9.53 -16.79
C GLY A 370 4.78 10.04 -15.52
N ASN A 371 5.47 9.16 -14.78
CA ASN A 371 6.23 9.55 -13.60
C ASN A 371 7.59 10.20 -13.97
N VAL A 372 8.10 9.95 -15.19
CA VAL A 372 9.35 10.55 -15.66
C VAL A 372 9.26 12.07 -15.76
N PRO A 373 8.29 12.66 -16.52
CA PRO A 373 8.14 14.13 -16.56
C PRO A 373 7.84 14.70 -15.18
N TYR A 374 7.11 14.03 -14.32
CA TYR A 374 6.84 14.49 -12.95
C TYR A 374 8.14 14.78 -12.16
N VAL A 375 9.16 13.93 -12.28
CA VAL A 375 10.45 14.13 -11.61
C VAL A 375 11.32 15.15 -12.34
N VAL A 376 11.41 15.04 -13.68
CA VAL A 376 12.38 15.81 -14.49
C VAL A 376 11.93 17.27 -14.66
N GLU A 377 10.65 17.52 -14.98
CA GLU A 377 10.12 18.87 -15.21
C GLU A 377 10.05 19.68 -13.92
N ASN A 378 9.94 19.03 -12.76
CA ASN A 378 10.03 19.69 -11.45
C ASN A 378 11.47 19.82 -10.94
N GLY A 379 12.48 19.44 -11.72
CA GLY A 379 13.89 19.61 -11.38
C GLY A 379 14.34 18.79 -10.17
N ALA A 380 13.64 17.69 -9.83
CA ALA A 380 14.00 16.78 -8.75
C ALA A 380 14.92 15.64 -9.19
N GLY A 381 15.21 15.55 -10.50
CA GLY A 381 16.06 14.51 -11.04
C GLY A 381 16.17 14.54 -12.56
N VAL A 382 16.78 13.49 -13.10
CA VAL A 382 17.04 13.31 -14.54
C VAL A 382 16.60 11.92 -15.00
N PHE A 383 16.49 11.75 -16.32
CA PHE A 383 16.19 10.45 -16.92
C PHE A 383 17.26 10.06 -17.93
N THR A 384 17.88 8.90 -17.76
CA THR A 384 18.77 8.29 -18.76
C THR A 384 18.78 6.77 -18.61
N ARG A 385 18.73 6.05 -19.75
CA ARG A 385 18.85 4.59 -19.78
C ARG A 385 20.28 4.10 -19.96
N SER A 386 21.23 5.01 -20.14
CA SER A 386 22.64 4.65 -20.34
C SER A 386 23.34 4.48 -18.99
N PRO A 387 23.84 3.27 -18.63
CA PRO A 387 24.63 3.08 -17.43
C PRO A 387 25.84 4.00 -17.34
N LYS A 388 26.54 4.23 -18.46
CA LYS A 388 27.72 5.12 -18.52
C LYS A 388 27.37 6.57 -18.27
N GLU A 389 26.26 7.05 -18.85
CA GLU A 389 25.78 8.42 -18.62
C GLU A 389 25.30 8.60 -17.18
N THR A 390 24.58 7.60 -16.63
CA THR A 390 24.19 7.58 -15.20
C THR A 390 25.40 7.74 -14.29
N ALA A 391 26.45 6.94 -14.53
CA ALA A 391 27.67 6.96 -13.73
C ALA A 391 28.40 8.29 -13.85
N LYS A 392 28.47 8.87 -15.06
CA LYS A 392 29.05 10.20 -15.28
C LYS A 392 28.30 11.28 -14.52
N ILE A 393 26.96 11.28 -14.54
CA ILE A 393 26.16 12.25 -13.81
C ILE A 393 26.45 12.16 -12.30
N VAL A 394 26.50 10.95 -11.73
CA VAL A 394 26.83 10.76 -10.31
C VAL A 394 28.22 11.26 -9.98
N ALA A 395 29.23 10.94 -10.79
CA ALA A 395 30.60 11.42 -10.58
C ALA A 395 30.69 12.95 -10.66
N ASP A 396 30.00 13.59 -11.64
CA ASP A 396 29.89 15.05 -11.73
C ASP A 396 29.23 15.64 -10.47
N TRP A 397 28.15 15.06 -9.96
CA TRP A 397 27.47 15.50 -8.75
C TRP A 397 28.33 15.38 -7.50
N PHE A 398 29.17 14.36 -7.42
CA PHE A 398 30.06 14.13 -6.27
C PHE A 398 31.36 14.94 -6.30
N SER A 399 31.66 15.56 -7.45
CA SER A 399 32.88 16.34 -7.65
C SER A 399 32.62 17.80 -8.02
N THR A 400 32.27 18.08 -9.26
CA THR A 400 32.22 19.43 -9.84
C THR A 400 30.86 20.10 -9.79
N LYS A 401 29.76 19.30 -9.71
CA LYS A 401 28.37 19.79 -9.77
C LYS A 401 27.59 19.60 -8.46
N THR A 402 28.26 19.78 -7.33
CA THR A 402 27.63 19.64 -6.00
C THR A 402 26.46 20.61 -5.77
N ASN A 403 26.51 21.80 -6.39
CA ASN A 403 25.40 22.78 -6.32
C ASN A 403 24.15 22.30 -7.10
N GLU A 404 24.32 21.61 -8.22
CA GLU A 404 23.21 21.01 -8.97
C GLU A 404 22.52 19.93 -8.13
N LEU A 405 23.30 19.04 -7.51
CA LEU A 405 22.80 18.02 -6.59
C LEU A 405 21.99 18.65 -5.45
N LYS A 406 22.50 19.74 -4.84
CA LYS A 406 21.81 20.44 -3.76
C LYS A 406 20.48 21.05 -4.23
N THR A 407 20.46 21.71 -5.38
CA THR A 407 19.25 22.29 -5.97
C THR A 407 18.18 21.22 -6.24
N MET A 408 18.57 20.07 -6.79
CA MET A 408 17.66 18.95 -7.02
C MET A 408 17.11 18.39 -5.70
N SER A 409 17.93 18.30 -4.66
CA SER A 409 17.50 17.90 -3.32
C SER A 409 16.44 18.86 -2.75
N GLU A 410 16.65 20.16 -2.86
CA GLU A 410 15.70 21.18 -2.44
C GLU A 410 14.37 21.08 -3.22
N ASN A 411 14.43 20.83 -4.53
CA ASN A 411 13.26 20.61 -5.37
C ASN A 411 12.52 19.31 -5.01
N ALA A 412 13.23 18.23 -4.71
CA ALA A 412 12.66 16.98 -4.24
C ALA A 412 11.85 17.19 -2.94
N LEU A 413 12.40 17.94 -1.97
CA LEU A 413 11.71 18.28 -0.72
C LEU A 413 10.46 19.13 -0.93
N LYS A 414 10.44 20.03 -1.94
CA LYS A 414 9.24 20.83 -2.27
C LYS A 414 8.10 19.97 -2.82
N LEU A 415 8.41 18.88 -3.51
CA LEU A 415 7.42 17.92 -4.05
C LEU A 415 6.97 16.87 -3.03
N ALA A 416 7.69 16.75 -1.93
CA ALA A 416 7.44 15.72 -0.92
C ALA A 416 6.09 15.93 -0.22
N GLN A 417 5.38 14.84 0.00
CA GLN A 417 4.12 14.80 0.77
C GLN A 417 4.27 13.81 1.95
N PRO A 418 5.05 14.16 2.98
CA PRO A 418 5.37 13.22 4.06
C PRO A 418 4.15 12.85 4.91
N ASN A 419 3.16 13.70 5.00
CA ASN A 419 1.97 13.48 5.84
C ASN A 419 0.81 12.79 5.10
N ALA A 420 0.95 12.51 3.80
CA ALA A 420 -0.14 12.00 2.96
C ALA A 420 -0.91 10.83 3.58
N VAL A 421 -0.22 9.82 4.13
CA VAL A 421 -0.85 8.66 4.74
C VAL A 421 -1.68 9.02 5.98
N PHE A 422 -1.21 9.98 6.79
CA PHE A 422 -1.92 10.45 7.97
C PHE A 422 -3.12 11.33 7.61
N ASP A 423 -2.97 12.20 6.61
CA ASP A 423 -4.06 13.04 6.11
C ASP A 423 -5.19 12.17 5.52
N ILE A 424 -4.84 11.11 4.78
CA ILE A 424 -5.79 10.12 4.25
C ILE A 424 -6.58 9.46 5.40
N VAL A 425 -5.90 8.92 6.42
CA VAL A 425 -6.60 8.19 7.49
C VAL A 425 -7.43 9.11 8.37
N LYS A 426 -7.02 10.37 8.55
CA LYS A 426 -7.80 11.40 9.28
C LYS A 426 -9.07 11.78 8.52
N ASP A 427 -8.99 12.04 7.22
CA ASP A 427 -10.19 12.34 6.42
C ASP A 427 -11.17 11.14 6.40
N ILE A 428 -10.67 9.90 6.36
CA ILE A 428 -11.51 8.70 6.48
C ILE A 428 -12.16 8.61 7.86
N HIS A 429 -11.44 8.92 8.92
CA HIS A 429 -11.98 8.98 10.28
C HIS A 429 -13.08 10.03 10.40
N ASP A 430 -12.86 11.22 9.85
CA ASP A 430 -13.85 12.30 9.83
C ASP A 430 -15.12 11.90 9.08
N LEU A 431 -14.98 11.23 7.90
CA LEU A 431 -16.11 10.66 7.17
C LEU A 431 -16.89 9.63 7.99
N ALA A 432 -16.18 8.79 8.76
CA ALA A 432 -16.81 7.79 9.61
C ALA A 432 -17.53 8.40 10.81
N SER A 433 -16.98 9.45 11.39
CA SER A 433 -17.56 10.18 12.53
C SER A 433 -18.81 10.98 12.17
N GLN A 434 -18.89 11.52 10.94
CA GLN A 434 -20.06 12.25 10.43
C GLN A 434 -21.30 11.35 10.24
N ARG A 435 -21.13 10.04 10.16
CA ARG A 435 -22.21 9.07 9.99
C ARG A 435 -22.83 8.63 11.31
N GLY A 436 -23.10 9.40 12.27
CA GLY A 436 -23.75 9.20 13.56
C GLY A 436 -24.17 7.76 13.99
N PRO A 437 -24.51 7.51 15.23
CA PRO A 437 -24.69 6.16 15.80
C PRO A 437 -25.85 5.32 15.19
N LEU A 438 -26.75 5.91 14.42
CA LEU A 438 -27.82 5.17 13.71
C LEU A 438 -27.32 4.45 12.44
N ALA A 439 -26.11 4.76 11.96
CA ALA A 439 -25.48 3.99 10.88
C ALA A 439 -24.87 2.66 11.36
N ASP A 440 -24.74 2.47 12.67
CA ASP A 440 -24.09 1.31 13.28
C ASP A 440 -24.97 0.05 13.39
N ILE A 441 -26.17 0.01 12.77
CA ILE A 441 -27.07 -1.17 12.77
C ILE A 441 -27.16 -1.84 11.37
N PRO A 442 -26.08 -2.10 10.62
CA PRO A 442 -26.22 -2.68 9.29
C PRO A 442 -26.40 -4.19 9.28
N TYR A 443 -25.87 -4.89 10.27
CA TYR A 443 -25.76 -6.36 10.21
C TYR A 443 -26.68 -7.14 11.14
N MET A 444 -27.42 -6.47 12.05
CA MET A 444 -28.33 -7.15 12.97
C MET A 444 -29.59 -7.72 12.32
N PHE A 445 -29.98 -7.29 11.12
CA PHE A 445 -31.24 -7.67 10.51
C PHE A 445 -31.13 -8.53 9.23
N THR A 446 -29.94 -8.74 8.68
CA THR A 446 -29.79 -9.49 7.42
C THR A 446 -29.68 -11.01 7.62
N SER A 447 -29.35 -11.49 8.81
CA SER A 447 -29.28 -12.95 9.09
C SER A 447 -30.64 -13.64 9.25
N SER A 448 -31.73 -12.87 9.40
CA SER A 448 -33.08 -13.45 9.64
C SER A 448 -33.91 -13.70 8.39
N PHE A 449 -33.46 -13.24 7.19
CA PHE A 449 -34.23 -13.40 5.95
C PHE A 449 -33.72 -14.48 5.00
N SER A 450 -32.55 -15.06 5.22
CA SER A 450 -31.99 -16.13 4.37
C SER A 450 -32.48 -17.54 4.73
N SER A 451 -33.34 -17.68 5.76
CA SER A 451 -33.94 -18.96 6.15
C SER A 451 -35.40 -19.13 5.70
N LEU A 452 -35.90 -18.23 4.85
CA LEU A 452 -37.32 -18.23 4.40
C LEU A 452 -37.50 -18.21 2.87
N ILE A 453 -36.47 -18.63 2.10
CA ILE A 453 -36.64 -18.95 0.66
C ILE A 453 -36.03 -20.33 0.37
#